data_effe294a9459ab03b11ae17cc356ba97
#
_entry.id   effe294a9459ab03b11ae17cc356ba97
#
_cell.length_a   1.000
_cell.length_b   1.000
_cell.length_c   1.000
_cell.angle_alpha   90.00
_cell.angle_beta   90.00
_cell.angle_gamma   90.00
#
_symmetry.space_group_name_H-M   'P 1'
#
loop_
_entity.id
_entity.type
_entity.pdbx_description
1 polymer ?
#
loop_
_entity_poly.entity_id
_entity_poly.type
_entity_poly.pdbx_seq_one_letter_code
_entity_poly.pdbx_strand_id
1 'polypeptide(L)'
;MCAIHGIVDVKPELMVKMVKAAHHRGPDGNGIFEDDYITLGHNLLSIVGQVEEGKQPYHYEDCVLVYNGEIYNYKDLSHNPKTDTETLAKGLKKEGWEFLKKCDGMFALAFYNKTTKELILARDTNGTKPLYYGYLKDKLYFSSEIKSLLECGFERKICKQALGLYYNQGYVPGYLTMFEGIRKFVPGEVFVNGQMQNLLDYYLPQVDNLDINHVKRNVQLKHNYSVKQTLMGRRNIGLFLSGGLDSTSILYEMKELGVKPRTFTSSFATTDPKSKLN
;
A
#
# COMPACT_ATOMS: atom_id res chain seq x y z
N MET A 1 -6.39 -4.97 -6.06
CA MET A 1 -5.22 -4.20 -5.54
C MET A 1 -3.99 -4.70 -6.27
N CYS A 2 -3.10 -3.80 -6.67
CA CYS A 2 -1.83 -4.18 -7.30
C CYS A 2 -0.94 -5.04 -6.39
N ALA A 3 0.12 -5.60 -6.94
CA ALA A 3 1.23 -6.15 -6.17
C ALA A 3 2.55 -5.70 -6.77
N ILE A 4 3.53 -5.46 -5.90
CA ILE A 4 4.91 -5.17 -6.27
C ILE A 4 5.83 -6.28 -5.78
N HIS A 5 6.91 -6.48 -6.51
CA HIS A 5 7.93 -7.49 -6.24
C HIS A 5 9.31 -6.96 -6.60
N GLY A 6 10.33 -7.44 -5.90
CA GLY A 6 11.70 -7.13 -6.26
C GLY A 6 12.72 -8.09 -5.67
N ILE A 7 13.81 -8.25 -6.40
CA ILE A 7 14.98 -9.03 -6.03
C ILE A 7 16.20 -8.20 -6.37
N VAL A 8 17.02 -7.86 -5.38
CA VAL A 8 18.31 -7.17 -5.61
C VAL A 8 19.33 -8.20 -6.08
N ASP A 9 19.08 -8.75 -7.24
CA ASP A 9 19.86 -9.69 -8.03
C ASP A 9 19.14 -9.91 -9.37
N VAL A 10 19.83 -10.49 -10.35
CA VAL A 10 19.27 -10.82 -11.67
C VAL A 10 18.63 -12.21 -11.61
N LYS A 11 17.32 -12.28 -11.40
CA LYS A 11 16.55 -13.52 -11.21
C LYS A 11 15.19 -13.49 -11.92
N PRO A 12 15.15 -13.34 -13.25
CA PRO A 12 13.88 -13.23 -13.98
C PRO A 12 12.97 -14.45 -13.78
N GLU A 13 13.52 -15.65 -13.70
CA GLU A 13 12.74 -16.88 -13.50
C GLU A 13 12.03 -16.91 -12.14
N LEU A 14 12.67 -16.41 -11.08
CA LEU A 14 12.04 -16.27 -9.76
C LEU A 14 10.99 -15.15 -9.77
N MET A 15 11.26 -14.05 -10.47
CA MET A 15 10.30 -12.97 -10.61
C MET A 15 9.00 -13.43 -11.29
N VAL A 16 9.08 -14.25 -12.33
CA VAL A 16 7.90 -14.85 -12.96
C VAL A 16 7.07 -15.65 -11.95
N LYS A 17 7.71 -16.41 -11.06
CA LYS A 17 7.01 -17.15 -9.97
C LYS A 17 6.35 -16.21 -8.98
N MET A 18 7.03 -15.13 -8.56
CA MET A 18 6.48 -14.12 -7.64
C MET A 18 5.23 -13.46 -8.22
N VAL A 19 5.31 -12.99 -9.47
CA VAL A 19 4.20 -12.35 -10.19
C VAL A 19 3.02 -13.32 -10.33
N LYS A 20 3.28 -14.59 -10.71
CA LYS A 20 2.24 -15.61 -10.81
C LYS A 20 1.54 -15.87 -9.47
N ALA A 21 2.28 -15.95 -8.38
CA ALA A 21 1.73 -16.17 -7.04
C ALA A 21 0.79 -15.02 -6.58
N ALA A 22 1.01 -13.80 -7.05
CA ALA A 22 0.21 -12.62 -6.70
C ALA A 22 -0.80 -12.20 -7.79
N HIS A 23 -1.07 -13.02 -8.82
CA HIS A 23 -1.96 -12.68 -9.95
C HIS A 23 -3.37 -12.22 -9.51
N HIS A 24 -3.93 -12.83 -8.45
CA HIS A 24 -5.25 -12.46 -7.91
C HIS A 24 -5.34 -11.01 -7.43
N ARG A 25 -4.20 -10.35 -7.14
CA ARG A 25 -4.18 -8.93 -6.75
C ARG A 25 -4.29 -7.99 -7.94
N GLY A 26 -3.72 -8.34 -9.07
CA GLY A 26 -3.69 -7.51 -10.27
C GLY A 26 -3.91 -8.32 -11.54
N PRO A 27 -5.17 -8.66 -11.85
CA PRO A 27 -5.50 -9.49 -13.01
C PRO A 27 -5.50 -8.73 -14.34
N ASP A 28 -5.41 -7.39 -14.32
CA ASP A 28 -5.53 -6.56 -15.55
C ASP A 28 -4.22 -6.55 -16.37
N GLY A 29 -3.10 -6.97 -15.77
CA GLY A 29 -1.81 -7.05 -16.44
C GLY A 29 -0.67 -7.33 -15.47
N ASN A 30 0.50 -7.57 -16.04
CA ASN A 30 1.74 -7.68 -15.29
C ASN A 30 2.91 -7.15 -16.12
N GLY A 31 4.02 -6.87 -15.45
CA GLY A 31 5.26 -6.45 -16.08
C GLY A 31 6.45 -6.84 -15.23
N ILE A 32 7.59 -7.05 -15.92
CA ILE A 32 8.88 -7.34 -15.31
C ILE A 32 9.91 -6.40 -15.94
N PHE A 33 10.78 -5.86 -15.11
CA PHE A 33 11.98 -5.13 -15.48
C PHE A 33 13.18 -5.85 -14.88
N GLU A 34 14.27 -5.90 -15.62
CA GLU A 34 15.57 -6.36 -15.13
C GLU A 34 16.71 -5.52 -15.71
N ASP A 35 17.77 -5.38 -14.93
CA ASP A 35 19.07 -4.93 -15.38
C ASP A 35 20.18 -5.80 -14.74
N ASP A 36 21.42 -5.35 -14.74
CA ASP A 36 22.58 -6.04 -14.17
C ASP A 36 22.59 -6.07 -12.61
N TYR A 37 21.63 -5.42 -11.94
CA TYR A 37 21.62 -5.23 -10.49
C TYR A 37 20.34 -5.71 -9.82
N ILE A 38 19.17 -5.52 -10.44
CA ILE A 38 17.87 -5.74 -9.83
C ILE A 38 16.86 -6.33 -10.82
N THR A 39 15.95 -7.14 -10.30
CA THR A 39 14.74 -7.58 -11.02
C THR A 39 13.50 -7.06 -10.29
N LEU A 40 12.62 -6.32 -10.97
CA LEU A 40 11.37 -5.76 -10.44
C LEU A 40 10.16 -6.36 -11.15
N GLY A 41 9.08 -6.60 -10.42
CA GLY A 41 7.85 -7.14 -10.96
C GLY A 41 6.62 -6.41 -10.44
N HIS A 42 5.57 -6.39 -11.27
CA HIS A 42 4.30 -5.76 -10.93
C HIS A 42 3.10 -6.58 -11.41
N ASN A 43 2.04 -6.62 -10.60
CA ASN A 43 0.70 -7.06 -11.00
C ASN A 43 -0.25 -5.86 -10.95
N LEU A 44 -0.91 -5.56 -12.05
CA LEU A 44 -1.74 -4.37 -12.23
C LEU A 44 -3.22 -4.67 -11.96
N LEU A 45 -3.83 -3.87 -11.07
CA LEU A 45 -5.26 -3.59 -11.03
C LEU A 45 -5.45 -2.11 -11.38
N SER A 46 -5.90 -1.82 -12.59
CA SER A 46 -6.04 -0.44 -13.08
C SER A 46 -7.24 0.24 -12.41
N ILE A 47 -6.99 1.27 -11.59
CA ILE A 47 -8.00 2.07 -10.89
C ILE A 47 -8.03 3.48 -11.45
N VAL A 48 -6.86 4.14 -11.58
CA VAL A 48 -6.70 5.49 -12.12
C VAL A 48 -6.15 5.41 -13.54
N GLY A 49 -6.70 6.21 -14.46
CA GLY A 49 -6.29 6.25 -15.86
C GLY A 49 -6.69 5.00 -16.68
N GLN A 50 -6.17 4.90 -17.89
CA GLN A 50 -6.34 3.72 -18.75
C GLN A 50 -5.35 2.61 -18.32
N VAL A 51 -5.62 1.36 -18.72
CA VAL A 51 -4.69 0.23 -18.41
C VAL A 51 -3.29 0.52 -18.93
N GLU A 52 -3.19 1.08 -20.13
CA GLU A 52 -1.91 1.42 -20.77
C GLU A 52 -1.13 2.49 -19.99
N GLU A 53 -1.82 3.47 -19.42
CA GLU A 53 -1.22 4.57 -18.64
C GLU A 53 -0.77 4.11 -17.24
N GLY A 54 -1.41 3.06 -16.72
CA GLY A 54 -1.09 2.44 -15.43
C GLY A 54 -0.07 1.31 -15.50
N LYS A 55 0.47 0.99 -16.69
CA LYS A 55 1.46 -0.08 -16.85
C LYS A 55 2.70 0.15 -16.01
N GLN A 56 3.10 -0.90 -15.32
CA GLN A 56 4.30 -0.93 -14.49
C GLN A 56 5.05 -2.25 -14.71
N PRO A 57 6.38 -2.29 -14.53
CA PRO A 57 7.28 -1.21 -14.01
C PRO A 57 7.22 0.05 -14.86
N TYR A 58 7.04 1.22 -14.23
CA TYR A 58 6.93 2.52 -14.89
C TYR A 58 8.31 3.13 -15.08
N HIS A 59 8.65 3.45 -16.32
CA HIS A 59 9.93 4.04 -16.68
C HIS A 59 9.83 5.55 -16.77
N TYR A 60 10.70 6.24 -16.04
CA TYR A 60 10.86 7.69 -16.13
C TYR A 60 12.36 8.02 -16.16
N GLU A 61 12.85 8.47 -17.32
CA GLU A 61 14.28 8.74 -17.56
C GLU A 61 15.15 7.50 -17.19
N ASP A 62 16.09 7.69 -16.26
CA ASP A 62 16.95 6.63 -15.72
C ASP A 62 16.34 5.91 -14.50
N CYS A 63 15.07 6.11 -14.21
CA CYS A 63 14.40 5.51 -13.07
C CYS A 63 13.33 4.51 -13.47
N VAL A 64 13.06 3.57 -12.55
CA VAL A 64 12.00 2.57 -12.66
C VAL A 64 11.22 2.55 -11.36
N LEU A 65 9.88 2.61 -11.45
CA LEU A 65 8.96 2.58 -10.31
C LEU A 65 8.03 1.37 -10.42
N VAL A 66 7.90 0.61 -9.34
CA VAL A 66 6.77 -0.30 -9.10
C VAL A 66 6.02 0.16 -7.86
N TYR A 67 4.70 0.27 -7.98
CA TYR A 67 3.86 0.94 -7.02
C TYR A 67 2.49 0.25 -6.88
N ASN A 68 2.10 0.00 -5.66
CA ASN A 68 0.78 -0.50 -5.28
C ASN A 68 0.12 0.50 -4.34
N GLY A 69 -0.81 1.31 -4.86
CA GLY A 69 -1.42 2.36 -4.06
C GLY A 69 -2.26 3.34 -4.84
N GLU A 70 -2.57 4.44 -4.18
CA GLU A 70 -3.25 5.62 -4.73
C GLU A 70 -2.73 6.86 -4.00
N ILE A 71 -2.25 7.87 -4.74
CA ILE A 71 -1.87 9.17 -4.19
C ILE A 71 -3.01 10.13 -4.51
N TYR A 72 -3.78 10.49 -3.51
CA TYR A 72 -5.01 11.25 -3.66
C TYR A 72 -4.78 12.68 -4.14
N ASN A 73 -3.72 13.32 -3.66
CA ASN A 73 -3.35 14.70 -4.00
C ASN A 73 -2.37 14.81 -5.19
N TYR A 74 -2.26 13.78 -6.04
CA TYR A 74 -1.27 13.73 -7.12
C TYR A 74 -1.36 14.89 -8.10
N LYS A 75 -2.57 15.43 -8.32
CA LYS A 75 -2.80 16.58 -9.21
C LYS A 75 -2.26 17.90 -8.65
N ASP A 76 -2.20 18.00 -7.32
CA ASP A 76 -1.67 19.20 -6.64
C ASP A 76 -0.13 19.16 -6.57
N LEU A 77 0.46 17.97 -6.66
CA LEU A 77 1.89 17.73 -6.57
C LEU A 77 2.63 17.82 -7.92
N SER A 78 1.91 17.80 -9.03
CA SER A 78 2.50 17.81 -10.38
C SER A 78 1.62 18.58 -11.37
N HIS A 79 2.26 19.22 -12.33
CA HIS A 79 1.54 19.96 -13.37
C HIS A 79 0.95 19.00 -14.40
N ASN A 80 -0.38 18.96 -14.50
CA ASN A 80 -1.16 18.17 -15.44
C ASN A 80 -0.74 16.69 -15.60
N PRO A 81 -0.62 15.93 -14.49
CA PRO A 81 -0.19 14.54 -14.55
C PRO A 81 -1.30 13.64 -15.11
N LYS A 82 -0.92 12.63 -15.89
CA LYS A 82 -1.86 11.61 -16.39
C LYS A 82 -2.28 10.64 -15.29
N THR A 83 -1.33 10.26 -14.43
CA THR A 83 -1.55 9.30 -13.35
C THR A 83 -0.77 9.72 -12.09
N ASP A 84 -1.18 9.17 -10.96
CA ASP A 84 -0.44 9.29 -9.69
C ASP A 84 0.94 8.61 -9.76
N THR A 85 1.07 7.52 -10.53
CA THR A 85 2.35 6.83 -10.80
C THR A 85 3.37 7.78 -11.46
N GLU A 86 2.93 8.57 -12.44
CA GLU A 86 3.78 9.58 -13.09
C GLU A 86 4.24 10.65 -12.11
N THR A 87 3.33 11.13 -11.26
CA THR A 87 3.64 12.13 -10.22
C THR A 87 4.67 11.60 -9.24
N LEU A 88 4.50 10.35 -8.78
CA LEU A 88 5.47 9.71 -7.89
C LEU A 88 6.85 9.57 -8.53
N ALA A 89 6.92 9.07 -9.77
CA ALA A 89 8.20 8.89 -10.45
C ALA A 89 8.96 10.21 -10.62
N LYS A 90 8.28 11.27 -11.02
CA LYS A 90 8.85 12.62 -11.16
C LYS A 90 9.31 13.20 -9.82
N GLY A 91 8.47 13.10 -8.80
CA GLY A 91 8.76 13.62 -7.47
C GLY A 91 9.93 12.90 -6.80
N LEU A 92 9.93 11.57 -6.82
CA LEU A 92 11.03 10.77 -6.28
C LEU A 92 12.36 10.99 -7.03
N LYS A 93 12.32 11.16 -8.35
CA LYS A 93 13.52 11.52 -9.13
C LYS A 93 14.10 12.88 -8.73
N LYS A 94 13.23 13.86 -8.45
CA LYS A 94 13.64 15.24 -8.15
C LYS A 94 14.07 15.44 -6.69
N GLU A 95 13.33 14.85 -5.75
CA GLU A 95 13.45 15.16 -4.31
C GLU A 95 13.82 13.94 -3.46
N GLY A 96 14.02 12.77 -4.07
CA GLY A 96 14.24 11.52 -3.34
C GLY A 96 13.04 11.11 -2.49
N TRP A 97 13.29 10.29 -1.48
CA TRP A 97 12.24 9.78 -0.59
C TRP A 97 11.51 10.87 0.22
N GLU A 98 12.12 12.04 0.42
CA GLU A 98 11.50 13.18 1.11
C GLU A 98 10.22 13.67 0.40
N PHE A 99 10.10 13.45 -0.91
CA PHE A 99 8.88 13.73 -1.66
C PHE A 99 7.64 13.03 -1.08
N LEU A 100 7.82 11.83 -0.52
CA LEU A 100 6.72 11.04 0.05
C LEU A 100 6.05 11.72 1.26
N LYS A 101 6.74 12.62 1.95
CA LYS A 101 6.16 13.43 3.05
C LYS A 101 5.06 14.38 2.58
N LYS A 102 5.03 14.72 1.28
CA LYS A 102 4.02 15.58 0.66
C LYS A 102 2.82 14.80 0.14
N CYS A 103 2.95 13.47 0.03
CA CYS A 103 1.95 12.60 -0.55
C CYS A 103 0.83 12.29 0.45
N ASP A 104 -0.41 12.59 0.09
CA ASP A 104 -1.61 12.10 0.78
C ASP A 104 -2.14 10.88 0.02
N GLY A 105 -2.10 9.72 0.68
CA GLY A 105 -2.48 8.49 0.00
C GLY A 105 -2.12 7.21 0.75
N MET A 106 -2.35 6.10 0.10
CA MET A 106 -2.01 4.77 0.58
C MET A 106 -1.06 4.10 -0.42
N PHE A 107 0.10 3.62 0.02
CA PHE A 107 1.09 3.09 -0.89
C PHE A 107 2.06 2.06 -0.30
N ALA A 108 2.52 1.19 -1.18
CA ALA A 108 3.78 0.47 -1.06
C ALA A 108 4.49 0.60 -2.41
N LEU A 109 5.75 0.99 -2.42
CA LEU A 109 6.50 1.25 -3.65
C LEU A 109 7.95 0.77 -3.57
N ALA A 110 8.52 0.55 -4.75
CA ALA A 110 9.96 0.47 -4.97
C ALA A 110 10.33 1.39 -6.12
N PHE A 111 11.22 2.32 -5.86
CA PHE A 111 11.79 3.24 -6.84
C PHE A 111 13.27 2.96 -6.98
N TYR A 112 13.71 2.74 -8.19
CA TYR A 112 15.08 2.37 -8.51
C TYR A 112 15.67 3.30 -9.56
N ASN A 113 16.85 3.84 -9.27
CA ASN A 113 17.64 4.64 -10.22
C ASN A 113 18.72 3.75 -10.87
N LYS A 114 18.64 3.57 -12.20
CA LYS A 114 19.53 2.71 -12.96
C LYS A 114 20.98 3.21 -12.98
N THR A 115 21.19 4.52 -12.91
CA THR A 115 22.50 5.16 -12.96
C THR A 115 23.23 5.07 -11.63
N THR A 116 22.57 5.46 -10.55
CA THR A 116 23.17 5.47 -9.20
C THR A 116 23.03 4.14 -8.47
N LYS A 117 22.21 3.21 -9.00
CA LYS A 117 21.80 1.95 -8.36
C LYS A 117 21.07 2.16 -7.03
N GLU A 118 20.56 3.36 -6.78
CA GLU A 118 19.79 3.68 -5.58
C GLU A 118 18.44 2.98 -5.61
N LEU A 119 18.09 2.32 -4.51
CA LEU A 119 16.80 1.68 -4.28
C LEU A 119 16.10 2.33 -3.09
N ILE A 120 14.91 2.84 -3.31
CA ILE A 120 13.99 3.31 -2.29
C ILE A 120 12.82 2.33 -2.20
N LEU A 121 12.58 1.75 -1.01
CA LEU A 121 11.35 1.04 -0.69
C LEU A 121 10.59 1.86 0.34
N ALA A 122 9.28 2.00 0.19
CA ALA A 122 8.49 2.77 1.14
C ALA A 122 7.10 2.19 1.34
N ARG A 123 6.57 2.38 2.56
CA ARG A 123 5.21 2.04 2.94
C ARG A 123 4.51 3.25 3.54
N ASP A 124 3.24 3.44 3.23
CA ASP A 124 2.43 4.57 3.71
C ASP A 124 2.35 4.66 5.24
N THR A 125 2.06 5.85 5.75
CA THR A 125 2.07 6.18 7.18
C THR A 125 1.04 5.42 8.01
N ASN A 126 -0.03 4.91 7.39
CA ASN A 126 -1.03 4.07 8.04
C ASN A 126 -0.78 2.56 7.83
N GLY A 127 0.21 2.21 6.97
CA GLY A 127 0.49 0.83 6.61
C GLY A 127 -0.66 0.15 5.87
N THR A 128 -1.44 0.91 5.10
CA THR A 128 -2.61 0.43 4.37
C THR A 128 -2.23 -0.58 3.29
N LYS A 129 -1.14 -0.31 2.56
CA LYS A 129 -0.63 -1.26 1.58
C LYS A 129 0.43 -2.17 2.19
N PRO A 130 0.36 -3.50 1.96
CA PRO A 130 1.33 -4.43 2.52
C PRO A 130 2.67 -4.38 1.76
N LEU A 131 3.76 -4.47 2.51
CA LEU A 131 5.11 -4.67 1.99
C LEU A 131 5.91 -5.55 2.94
N TYR A 132 6.45 -6.64 2.41
CA TYR A 132 7.26 -7.64 3.12
C TYR A 132 8.63 -7.75 2.48
N TYR A 133 9.63 -8.10 3.28
CA TYR A 133 10.98 -8.31 2.80
C TYR A 133 11.72 -9.38 3.59
N GLY A 134 12.80 -9.86 3.03
CA GLY A 134 13.72 -10.77 3.65
C GLY A 134 15.02 -10.90 2.86
N TYR A 135 15.98 -11.61 3.41
CA TYR A 135 17.28 -11.81 2.79
C TYR A 135 17.52 -13.30 2.53
N LEU A 136 17.94 -13.64 1.31
CA LEU A 136 18.47 -14.96 0.95
C LEU A 136 19.86 -14.77 0.36
N LYS A 137 20.87 -15.42 0.97
CA LYS A 137 22.28 -15.30 0.55
C LYS A 137 22.71 -13.82 0.41
N ASP A 138 22.38 -13.02 1.41
CA ASP A 138 22.67 -11.57 1.52
C ASP A 138 22.01 -10.70 0.41
N LYS A 139 21.11 -11.25 -0.38
CA LYS A 139 20.33 -10.51 -1.36
C LYS A 139 18.96 -10.16 -0.80
N LEU A 140 18.53 -8.92 -1.01
CA LEU A 140 17.23 -8.42 -0.58
C LEU A 140 16.14 -8.87 -1.54
N TYR A 141 15.07 -9.44 -0.99
CA TYR A 141 13.82 -9.78 -1.67
C TYR A 141 12.68 -9.02 -1.01
N PHE A 142 11.77 -8.48 -1.79
CA PHE A 142 10.58 -7.81 -1.26
C PHE A 142 9.34 -8.09 -2.11
N SER A 143 8.17 -8.03 -1.46
CA SER A 143 6.90 -8.27 -2.14
C SER A 143 5.71 -7.73 -1.35
N SER A 144 4.61 -7.46 -2.05
CA SER A 144 3.30 -7.17 -1.43
C SER A 144 2.72 -8.36 -0.67
N GLU A 145 3.14 -9.60 -0.93
CA GLU A 145 2.64 -10.79 -0.25
C GLU A 145 3.75 -11.79 0.10
N ILE A 146 3.64 -12.38 1.29
CA ILE A 146 4.61 -13.37 1.78
C ILE A 146 4.69 -14.58 0.85
N LYS A 147 3.58 -15.05 0.30
CA LYS A 147 3.59 -16.23 -0.59
C LYS A 147 4.49 -16.07 -1.80
N SER A 148 4.63 -14.84 -2.33
CA SER A 148 5.55 -14.56 -3.42
C SER A 148 7.01 -14.72 -2.99
N LEU A 149 7.36 -14.38 -1.74
CA LEU A 149 8.69 -14.61 -1.18
C LEU A 149 8.96 -16.11 -0.98
N LEU A 150 7.95 -16.86 -0.52
CA LEU A 150 8.07 -18.32 -0.34
C LEU A 150 8.37 -19.05 -1.66
N GLU A 151 7.89 -18.55 -2.80
CA GLU A 151 8.23 -19.09 -4.14
C GLU A 151 9.71 -18.88 -4.53
N CYS A 152 10.42 -17.99 -3.81
CA CYS A 152 11.86 -17.74 -4.02
C CYS A 152 12.77 -18.65 -3.18
N GLY A 153 12.20 -19.52 -2.35
CA GLY A 153 12.97 -20.45 -1.53
C GLY A 153 13.14 -20.03 -0.06
N PHE A 154 12.38 -19.04 0.40
CA PHE A 154 12.27 -18.78 1.84
C PHE A 154 11.64 -19.98 2.53
N GLU A 155 12.22 -20.39 3.67
CA GLU A 155 11.73 -21.52 4.43
C GLU A 155 10.34 -21.24 5.03
N ARG A 156 9.46 -22.26 4.99
CA ARG A 156 8.15 -22.21 5.64
C ARG A 156 8.26 -22.56 7.12
N LYS A 157 9.17 -21.89 7.82
CA LYS A 157 9.46 -22.10 9.23
C LYS A 157 8.72 -21.06 10.09
N ILE A 158 8.04 -21.52 11.13
CA ILE A 158 7.25 -20.66 12.02
C ILE A 158 8.20 -19.85 12.91
N CYS A 159 8.01 -18.52 12.94
CA CYS A 159 8.63 -17.63 13.91
C CYS A 159 7.99 -17.82 15.28
N LYS A 160 8.69 -18.47 16.22
CA LYS A 160 8.20 -18.75 17.57
C LYS A 160 7.81 -17.49 18.34
N GLN A 161 8.58 -16.40 18.18
CA GLN A 161 8.28 -15.12 18.81
C GLN A 161 6.94 -14.56 18.29
N ALA A 162 6.74 -14.55 16.97
CA ALA A 162 5.48 -14.10 16.37
C ALA A 162 4.30 -14.95 16.81
N LEU A 163 4.49 -16.27 16.90
CA LEU A 163 3.47 -17.19 17.40
C LEU A 163 3.06 -16.89 18.84
N GLY A 164 4.03 -16.63 19.73
CA GLY A 164 3.75 -16.24 21.11
C GLY A 164 2.98 -14.93 21.21
N LEU A 165 3.34 -13.92 20.41
CA LEU A 165 2.62 -12.66 20.35
C LEU A 165 1.18 -12.84 19.83
N TYR A 166 1.01 -13.68 18.81
CA TYR A 166 -0.31 -14.00 18.27
C TYR A 166 -1.23 -14.65 19.32
N TYR A 167 -0.72 -15.62 20.10
CA TYR A 167 -1.50 -16.24 21.18
C TYR A 167 -1.92 -15.26 22.25
N ASN A 168 -1.08 -14.26 22.56
CA ASN A 168 -1.37 -13.30 23.62
C ASN A 168 -2.27 -12.14 23.16
N GLN A 169 -2.16 -11.71 21.89
CA GLN A 169 -2.76 -10.45 21.42
C GLN A 169 -3.78 -10.67 20.28
N GLY A 170 -3.86 -11.87 19.70
CA GLY A 170 -4.70 -12.16 18.53
C GLY A 170 -4.13 -11.67 17.19
N TYR A 171 -2.97 -11.01 17.20
CA TYR A 171 -2.27 -10.53 15.99
C TYR A 171 -0.76 -10.46 16.21
N VAL A 172 0.02 -10.26 15.14
CA VAL A 172 1.47 -10.12 15.19
C VAL A 172 1.83 -8.64 15.00
N PRO A 173 2.26 -7.92 16.05
CA PRO A 173 2.60 -6.50 15.98
C PRO A 173 3.99 -6.27 15.34
N GLY A 174 4.26 -4.98 15.03
CA GLY A 174 5.56 -4.51 14.56
C GLY A 174 5.99 -5.14 13.23
N TYR A 175 7.27 -5.39 13.08
CA TYR A 175 7.89 -5.88 11.85
C TYR A 175 7.86 -7.41 11.68
N LEU A 176 7.48 -8.16 12.71
CA LEU A 176 7.45 -9.62 12.66
C LEU A 176 6.36 -10.16 11.74
N THR A 177 6.61 -11.33 11.18
CA THR A 177 5.62 -12.17 10.49
C THR A 177 5.61 -13.56 11.11
N MET A 178 4.63 -14.40 10.75
CA MET A 178 4.61 -15.81 11.18
C MET A 178 5.74 -16.66 10.59
N PHE A 179 6.49 -16.13 9.61
CA PHE A 179 7.59 -16.84 8.97
C PHE A 179 8.95 -16.30 9.43
N GLU A 180 9.85 -17.21 9.84
CA GLU A 180 11.24 -16.85 10.11
C GLU A 180 11.90 -16.25 8.85
N GLY A 181 12.75 -15.23 9.04
CA GLY A 181 13.47 -14.58 7.95
C GLY A 181 12.65 -13.64 7.07
N ILE A 182 11.33 -13.58 7.24
CA ILE A 182 10.46 -12.63 6.53
C ILE A 182 9.94 -11.57 7.50
N ARG A 183 10.15 -10.31 7.16
CA ARG A 183 9.70 -9.13 7.91
C ARG A 183 8.68 -8.32 7.11
N LYS A 184 7.85 -7.55 7.79
CA LYS A 184 6.99 -6.55 7.16
C LYS A 184 7.54 -5.14 7.42
N PHE A 185 7.42 -4.27 6.45
CA PHE A 185 7.60 -2.84 6.69
C PHE A 185 6.53 -2.38 7.68
N VAL A 186 6.92 -1.65 8.72
CA VAL A 186 5.96 -1.00 9.61
C VAL A 186 5.40 0.27 8.95
N PRO A 187 4.25 0.80 9.43
CA PRO A 187 3.70 2.05 8.89
C PRO A 187 4.73 3.18 8.86
N GLY A 188 4.85 3.87 7.72
CA GLY A 188 5.75 4.99 7.53
C GLY A 188 7.22 4.64 7.27
N GLU A 189 7.60 3.37 7.27
CA GLU A 189 9.00 2.98 7.00
C GLU A 189 9.41 3.25 5.55
N VAL A 190 10.62 3.76 5.41
CA VAL A 190 11.34 3.94 4.14
C VAL A 190 12.72 3.32 4.26
N PHE A 191 13.07 2.48 3.30
CA PHE A 191 14.40 1.92 3.14
C PHE A 191 15.10 2.64 1.99
N VAL A 192 16.31 3.15 2.24
CA VAL A 192 17.15 3.79 1.24
C VAL A 192 18.54 3.18 1.32
N ASN A 193 18.94 2.41 0.32
CA ASN A 193 20.28 1.82 0.21
C ASN A 193 20.81 1.16 1.50
N GLY A 194 19.99 0.35 2.17
CA GLY A 194 20.39 -0.34 3.41
C GLY A 194 20.08 0.40 4.70
N GLN A 195 19.63 1.66 4.64
CA GLN A 195 19.26 2.46 5.80
C GLN A 195 17.75 2.62 5.92
N MET A 196 17.23 2.47 7.13
CA MET A 196 15.83 2.70 7.43
C MET A 196 15.60 4.15 7.86
N GLN A 197 14.59 4.79 7.27
CA GLN A 197 14.08 6.11 7.56
C GLN A 197 12.61 6.01 7.93
N ASN A 198 11.97 7.10 8.35
CA ASN A 198 10.55 7.12 8.68
C ASN A 198 9.87 8.39 8.14
N LEU A 199 8.67 8.23 7.57
CA LEU A 199 7.83 9.33 7.10
C LEU A 199 7.09 10.03 8.24
N LEU A 200 6.95 9.34 9.39
CA LEU A 200 6.25 9.89 10.55
C LEU A 200 7.19 10.83 11.32
N ASP A 201 6.98 12.12 11.16
CA ASP A 201 7.46 13.07 12.15
C ASP A 201 6.51 12.98 13.36
N TYR A 202 6.99 12.44 14.47
CA TYR A 202 6.24 12.35 15.74
C TYR A 202 6.03 13.72 16.38
N TYR A 203 5.57 14.69 15.58
CA TYR A 203 5.18 15.98 16.10
C TYR A 203 3.70 15.90 16.50
N LEU A 204 3.47 15.78 17.80
CA LEU A 204 2.13 15.99 18.36
C LEU A 204 1.95 17.51 18.50
N PRO A 205 1.03 18.14 17.73
CA PRO A 205 0.75 19.55 17.89
C PRO A 205 0.25 19.78 19.31
N GLN A 206 0.83 20.78 20.01
CA GLN A 206 0.27 21.24 21.29
C GLN A 206 -1.10 21.85 20.98
N VAL A 207 -2.11 21.35 21.64
CA VAL A 207 -3.49 21.84 21.53
C VAL A 207 -3.79 22.67 22.78
N ASP A 208 -3.59 23.96 22.70
CA ASP A 208 -3.72 24.86 23.85
C ASP A 208 -5.17 25.16 24.23
N ASN A 209 -6.14 24.92 23.36
CA ASN A 209 -7.54 25.20 23.63
C ASN A 209 -8.47 24.31 22.78
N LEU A 210 -9.26 23.44 23.43
CA LEU A 210 -10.21 22.55 22.78
C LEU A 210 -11.64 23.14 22.88
N ASP A 211 -12.00 24.07 21.97
CA ASP A 211 -13.40 24.34 21.71
C ASP A 211 -14.05 23.13 21.02
N ILE A 212 -14.95 22.47 21.72
CA ILE A 212 -15.65 21.26 21.24
C ILE A 212 -16.39 21.48 19.91
N ASN A 213 -16.92 22.70 19.67
CA ASN A 213 -17.63 23.00 18.43
C ASN A 213 -16.63 23.15 17.27
N HIS A 214 -15.45 23.73 17.53
CA HIS A 214 -14.36 23.78 16.57
C HIS A 214 -13.85 22.40 16.20
N VAL A 215 -13.65 21.54 17.20
CA VAL A 215 -13.23 20.12 16.99
C VAL A 215 -14.27 19.37 16.16
N LYS A 216 -15.56 19.44 16.51
CA LYS A 216 -16.64 18.78 15.76
C LYS A 216 -16.66 19.21 14.28
N ARG A 217 -16.56 20.51 14.03
CA ARG A 217 -16.51 21.05 12.66
C ARG A 217 -15.31 20.54 11.88
N ASN A 218 -14.13 20.54 12.49
CA ASN A 218 -12.91 20.05 11.85
C ASN A 218 -12.96 18.55 11.56
N VAL A 219 -13.49 17.74 12.48
CA VAL A 219 -13.68 16.30 12.24
C VAL A 219 -14.62 16.08 11.05
N GLN A 220 -15.74 16.79 10.98
CA GLN A 220 -16.69 16.67 9.87
C GLN A 220 -16.04 17.09 8.53
N LEU A 221 -15.33 18.21 8.49
CA LEU A 221 -14.64 18.68 7.28
C LEU A 221 -13.57 17.68 6.82
N LYS A 222 -12.76 17.17 7.74
CA LYS A 222 -11.71 16.18 7.41
C LYS A 222 -12.31 14.84 6.99
N HIS A 223 -13.41 14.41 7.61
CA HIS A 223 -14.10 13.18 7.21
C HIS A 223 -14.68 13.30 5.80
N ASN A 224 -15.39 14.39 5.50
CA ASN A 224 -15.90 14.66 4.15
C ASN A 224 -14.76 14.71 3.12
N TYR A 225 -13.68 15.45 3.42
CA TYR A 225 -12.50 15.53 2.56
C TYR A 225 -11.90 14.13 2.30
N SER A 226 -11.69 13.32 3.34
CA SER A 226 -11.10 11.98 3.21
C SER A 226 -11.97 11.06 2.35
N VAL A 227 -13.29 11.04 2.59
CA VAL A 227 -14.21 10.24 1.77
C VAL A 227 -14.16 10.69 0.31
N LYS A 228 -14.22 12.01 0.06
CA LYS A 228 -14.14 12.58 -1.29
C LYS A 228 -12.87 12.17 -2.03
N GLN A 229 -11.72 12.23 -1.37
CA GLN A 229 -10.43 11.87 -1.97
C GLN A 229 -10.33 10.38 -2.32
N THR A 230 -10.90 9.50 -1.49
CA THR A 230 -10.89 8.05 -1.75
C THR A 230 -11.88 7.62 -2.84
N LEU A 231 -12.77 8.50 -3.30
CA LEU A 231 -13.71 8.22 -4.41
C LEU A 231 -13.08 8.42 -5.80
N MET A 232 -11.77 8.59 -5.86
CA MET A 232 -11.06 8.72 -7.14
C MET A 232 -11.06 7.41 -7.93
N GLY A 233 -10.84 7.51 -9.25
CA GLY A 233 -10.74 6.37 -10.14
C GLY A 233 -11.99 6.11 -10.96
N ARG A 234 -11.87 5.14 -11.89
CA ARG A 234 -12.92 4.83 -12.89
C ARG A 234 -13.76 3.60 -12.56
N ARG A 235 -13.38 2.85 -11.53
CA ARG A 235 -14.08 1.61 -11.18
C ARG A 235 -15.31 1.89 -10.32
N ASN A 236 -16.31 1.03 -10.45
CA ASN A 236 -17.47 1.07 -9.56
C ASN A 236 -17.05 0.87 -8.12
N ILE A 237 -17.55 1.73 -7.25
CA ILE A 237 -17.22 1.71 -5.81
C ILE A 237 -18.28 0.89 -5.09
N GLY A 238 -17.82 -0.01 -4.22
CA GLY A 238 -18.61 -0.73 -3.26
C GLY A 238 -18.26 -0.34 -1.82
N LEU A 239 -19.23 -0.44 -0.92
CA LEU A 239 -19.06 -0.18 0.50
C LEU A 239 -19.42 -1.41 1.33
N PHE A 240 -18.51 -1.90 2.16
CA PHE A 240 -18.85 -2.83 3.23
C PHE A 240 -19.61 -2.10 4.34
N LEU A 241 -20.89 -2.43 4.51
CA LEU A 241 -21.78 -1.78 5.45
C LEU A 241 -22.12 -2.74 6.59
N SER A 242 -21.48 -2.53 7.74
CA SER A 242 -21.69 -3.37 8.93
C SER A 242 -22.87 -2.92 9.79
N GLY A 243 -23.47 -1.74 9.51
CA GLY A 243 -24.47 -1.10 10.37
C GLY A 243 -23.87 -0.36 11.57
N GLY A 244 -22.54 -0.41 11.76
CA GLY A 244 -21.82 0.38 12.77
C GLY A 244 -21.67 1.85 12.37
N LEU A 245 -21.27 2.70 13.34
CA LEU A 245 -21.13 4.14 13.17
C LEU A 245 -20.20 4.50 12.01
N ASP A 246 -19.01 3.87 11.92
CA ASP A 246 -17.98 4.20 10.93
C ASP A 246 -18.46 3.95 9.49
N SER A 247 -18.97 2.74 9.22
CA SER A 247 -19.44 2.40 7.87
C SER A 247 -20.70 3.21 7.47
N THR A 248 -21.55 3.56 8.44
CA THR A 248 -22.75 4.39 8.21
C THR A 248 -22.37 5.84 7.95
N SER A 249 -21.36 6.38 8.66
CA SER A 249 -20.88 7.74 8.42
C SER A 249 -20.24 7.88 7.01
N ILE A 250 -19.49 6.88 6.56
CA ILE A 250 -18.95 6.85 5.17
C ILE A 250 -20.11 6.84 4.16
N LEU A 251 -21.15 6.02 4.37
CA LEU A 251 -22.30 5.98 3.48
C LEU A 251 -23.02 7.32 3.42
N TYR A 252 -23.16 7.99 4.58
CA TYR A 252 -23.75 9.32 4.66
C TYR A 252 -22.97 10.35 3.82
N GLU A 253 -21.65 10.41 3.99
CA GLU A 253 -20.80 11.31 3.20
C GLU A 253 -20.83 11.00 1.71
N MET A 254 -20.83 9.73 1.33
CA MET A 254 -20.98 9.33 -0.08
C MET A 254 -22.30 9.83 -0.68
N LYS A 255 -23.38 9.76 0.10
CA LYS A 255 -24.71 10.28 -0.30
C LYS A 255 -24.67 11.80 -0.49
N GLU A 256 -24.09 12.55 0.47
CA GLU A 256 -23.92 14.01 0.35
C GLU A 256 -23.08 14.41 -0.87
N LEU A 257 -22.11 13.58 -1.24
CA LEU A 257 -21.30 13.75 -2.45
C LEU A 257 -21.99 13.27 -3.73
N GLY A 258 -23.24 12.82 -3.66
CA GLY A 258 -24.03 12.34 -4.82
C GLY A 258 -23.65 10.95 -5.31
N VAL A 259 -22.85 10.19 -4.56
CA VAL A 259 -22.38 8.85 -4.90
C VAL A 259 -23.32 7.80 -4.31
N LYS A 260 -23.77 6.86 -5.15
CA LYS A 260 -24.61 5.71 -4.72
C LYS A 260 -23.78 4.41 -4.82
N PRO A 261 -23.09 4.00 -3.76
CA PRO A 261 -22.28 2.78 -3.79
C PRO A 261 -23.17 1.54 -3.76
N ARG A 262 -22.66 0.42 -4.33
CA ARG A 262 -23.21 -0.90 -4.02
C ARG A 262 -22.76 -1.27 -2.60
N THR A 263 -23.71 -1.59 -1.71
CA THR A 263 -23.39 -1.99 -0.33
C THR A 263 -23.34 -3.50 -0.18
N PHE A 264 -22.47 -3.97 0.68
CA PHE A 264 -22.29 -5.39 1.02
C PHE A 264 -22.35 -5.54 2.54
N THR A 265 -23.25 -6.40 3.00
CA THR A 265 -23.42 -6.71 4.43
C THR A 265 -23.32 -8.21 4.63
N SER A 266 -22.60 -8.63 5.66
CA SER A 266 -22.57 -10.02 6.12
C SER A 266 -23.43 -10.17 7.37
N SER A 267 -24.29 -11.17 7.39
CA SER A 267 -25.09 -11.50 8.56
C SER A 267 -25.02 -13.01 8.84
N PHE A 268 -25.26 -13.37 10.09
CA PHE A 268 -25.39 -14.77 10.47
C PHE A 268 -26.86 -15.17 10.43
N ALA A 269 -27.17 -16.24 9.69
CA ALA A 269 -28.49 -16.87 9.80
C ALA A 269 -28.61 -17.53 11.19
N THR A 270 -29.56 -17.07 11.99
CA THR A 270 -29.86 -17.68 13.27
C THR A 270 -31.33 -18.08 13.31
N THR A 271 -31.58 -19.30 13.79
CA THR A 271 -32.96 -19.78 14.04
C THR A 271 -33.44 -19.42 15.45
N ASP A 272 -32.58 -18.88 16.31
CA ASP A 272 -32.93 -18.44 17.66
C ASP A 272 -33.43 -16.98 17.63
N PRO A 273 -34.74 -16.73 17.89
CA PRO A 273 -35.30 -15.37 17.92
C PRO A 273 -34.71 -14.48 19.03
N LYS A 274 -34.03 -15.08 20.01
CA LYS A 274 -33.39 -14.37 21.16
C LYS A 274 -31.91 -14.08 20.88
N SER A 275 -31.37 -14.53 19.76
CA SER A 275 -29.96 -14.27 19.38
C SER A 275 -29.77 -12.78 19.12
N LYS A 276 -28.82 -12.16 19.84
CA LYS A 276 -28.39 -10.77 19.59
C LYS A 276 -27.43 -10.64 18.38
N LEU A 277 -27.29 -11.69 17.58
CA LEU A 277 -26.42 -11.72 16.37
C LEU A 277 -27.16 -11.30 15.10
N ASN A 278 -28.28 -10.58 15.23
CA ASN A 278 -28.97 -9.93 14.10
C ASN A 278 -28.36 -8.59 13.77
#